data_e099fda25339d21948f83ba4bc6e0b0b
#
_entry.id   e099fda25339d21948f83ba4bc6e0b0b
#
_cell.length_a   1.000
_cell.length_b   1.000
_cell.length_c   1.000
_cell.angle_alpha   90.00
_cell.angle_beta   90.00
_cell.angle_gamma   90.00
#
_symmetry.space_group_name_H-M   'P 1'
#
loop_
_entity.id
_entity.type
_entity.pdbx_description
1 polymer ?
#
loop_
_entity_poly.entity_id
_entity_poly.type
_entity_poly.pdbx_seq_one_letter_code
_entity_poly.pdbx_strand_id
1 'polypeptide(L)'
;MTPSFRLIAVLPAIFVACLSQPLAAADNDLGRAYRAIASKRFVDLTHSFDPRSPVWSGFGQAKMTPAADPKTQRPYTIKEDGFRTTLYEFVGQYGTHVDPPAHFDEKGITMDAIPLKQMILPLIVLDATPYLQTDPNHAFSLTDLRAWEKRHGRIPRGSFVALRTDMYKDWDTDPERFKRAPFPAWSFETIKFLYEQRGVVATGHETLDTDTTDKMESETYILQHGRYQIEVMANLDKVPPKGALIVVTWPKVRNGLGFPARAFAILP
;
A
#
# COMPACT_ATOMS: atom_id res chain seq x y z
N MET A 1 -30.70 18.21 -78.15
CA MET A 1 -30.57 17.50 -76.83
C MET A 1 -29.15 17.50 -76.48
N THR A 2 -28.70 18.41 -75.59
CA THR A 2 -27.33 18.53 -75.11
C THR A 2 -27.30 18.05 -73.66
N PRO A 3 -26.37 17.13 -73.30
CA PRO A 3 -26.28 16.69 -71.90
C PRO A 3 -25.41 17.65 -71.09
N SER A 4 -25.98 18.14 -69.94
CA SER A 4 -25.29 18.98 -68.98
C SER A 4 -24.43 18.13 -68.09
N PHE A 5 -23.10 18.32 -68.15
CA PHE A 5 -22.16 17.77 -67.19
C PHE A 5 -22.15 18.61 -65.89
N ARG A 6 -22.54 18.00 -64.76
CA ARG A 6 -22.37 18.60 -63.44
C ARG A 6 -20.96 18.27 -62.92
N LEU A 7 -20.16 19.29 -62.71
CA LEU A 7 -18.90 19.22 -62.04
C LEU A 7 -19.14 19.02 -60.53
N ILE A 8 -18.68 17.89 -59.99
CA ILE A 8 -18.69 17.68 -58.55
C ILE A 8 -17.34 18.20 -58.02
N ALA A 9 -17.36 19.29 -57.27
CA ALA A 9 -16.18 19.82 -56.58
C ALA A 9 -15.92 18.97 -55.36
N VAL A 10 -14.79 18.24 -55.33
CA VAL A 10 -14.28 17.53 -54.17
C VAL A 10 -13.45 18.52 -53.35
N LEU A 11 -13.96 18.95 -52.20
CA LEU A 11 -13.19 19.72 -51.23
C LEU A 11 -12.21 18.78 -50.48
N PRO A 12 -10.90 19.08 -50.38
CA PRO A 12 -10.02 18.31 -49.59
C PRO A 12 -10.31 18.56 -48.08
N ALA A 13 -10.60 17.48 -47.34
CA ALA A 13 -10.68 17.51 -45.90
C ALA A 13 -9.28 17.76 -45.31
N ILE A 14 -9.06 18.96 -44.80
CA ILE A 14 -7.84 19.27 -44.03
C ILE A 14 -7.96 18.57 -42.67
N PHE A 15 -7.24 17.46 -42.51
CA PHE A 15 -7.05 16.81 -41.24
C PHE A 15 -6.11 17.68 -40.36
N VAL A 16 -6.68 18.51 -39.50
CA VAL A 16 -5.91 19.19 -38.46
C VAL A 16 -5.54 18.15 -37.40
N ALA A 17 -4.35 17.60 -37.52
CA ALA A 17 -3.76 16.81 -36.45
C ALA A 17 -3.56 17.74 -35.23
N CYS A 18 -4.48 17.69 -34.27
CA CYS A 18 -4.23 18.24 -32.95
C CYS A 18 -3.08 17.46 -32.31
N LEU A 19 -1.84 17.94 -32.54
CA LEU A 19 -0.70 17.58 -31.71
C LEU A 19 -1.03 18.07 -30.29
N SER A 20 -1.53 17.18 -29.43
CA SER A 20 -1.59 17.43 -28.02
C SER A 20 -0.15 17.61 -27.51
N GLN A 21 0.31 18.86 -27.45
CA GLN A 21 1.54 19.17 -26.77
C GLN A 21 1.35 18.74 -25.31
N PRO A 22 2.31 17.99 -24.73
CA PRO A 22 2.25 17.69 -23.31
C PRO A 22 2.23 19.05 -22.60
N LEU A 23 1.23 19.27 -21.75
CA LEU A 23 1.16 20.45 -20.90
C LEU A 23 2.51 20.51 -20.14
N ALA A 24 3.36 21.43 -20.53
CA ALA A 24 4.61 21.68 -19.79
C ALA A 24 4.18 22.01 -18.36
N ALA A 25 4.48 21.12 -17.41
CA ALA A 25 4.23 21.39 -15.99
C ALA A 25 4.85 22.76 -15.70
N ALA A 26 4.03 23.67 -15.14
CA ALA A 26 4.47 25.05 -14.88
C ALA A 26 5.83 25.05 -14.17
N ASP A 27 6.72 25.97 -14.52
CA ASP A 27 8.09 26.03 -13.98
C ASP A 27 8.12 26.56 -12.54
N ASN A 28 7.19 26.07 -11.72
CA ASN A 28 7.10 26.29 -10.29
C ASN A 28 7.66 25.09 -9.51
N ASP A 29 7.74 25.21 -8.18
CA ASP A 29 8.31 24.17 -7.31
C ASP A 29 7.61 22.80 -7.47
N LEU A 30 6.29 22.77 -7.63
CA LEU A 30 5.55 21.53 -7.83
C LEU A 30 5.82 20.90 -9.19
N GLY A 31 5.95 21.71 -10.25
CA GLY A 31 6.34 21.23 -11.57
C GLY A 31 7.75 20.60 -11.58
N ARG A 32 8.71 21.24 -10.89
CA ARG A 32 10.06 20.67 -10.71
C ARG A 32 10.04 19.37 -9.91
N ALA A 33 9.29 19.35 -8.79
CA ALA A 33 9.11 18.14 -7.97
C ALA A 33 8.47 16.99 -8.76
N TYR A 34 7.41 17.28 -9.54
CA TYR A 34 6.77 16.27 -10.39
C TYR A 34 7.75 15.69 -11.42
N ARG A 35 8.51 16.51 -12.14
CA ARG A 35 9.51 16.03 -13.10
C ARG A 35 10.57 15.15 -12.44
N ALA A 36 11.05 15.56 -11.25
CA ALA A 36 11.99 14.76 -10.47
C ALA A 36 11.38 13.39 -10.09
N ILE A 37 10.14 13.34 -9.62
CA ILE A 37 9.43 12.13 -9.26
C ILE A 37 9.14 11.26 -10.50
N ALA A 38 8.64 11.87 -11.59
CA ALA A 38 8.26 11.16 -12.81
C ALA A 38 9.43 10.44 -13.50
N SER A 39 10.67 10.91 -13.28
CA SER A 39 11.89 10.28 -13.81
C SER A 39 12.38 9.10 -12.97
N LYS A 40 11.79 8.83 -11.81
CA LYS A 40 12.26 7.80 -10.87
C LYS A 40 11.62 6.44 -11.15
N ARG A 41 12.25 5.39 -10.62
CA ARG A 41 11.68 4.05 -10.60
C ARG A 41 10.69 3.92 -9.45
N PHE A 42 9.55 3.31 -9.74
CA PHE A 42 8.52 2.98 -8.76
C PHE A 42 8.56 1.49 -8.44
N VAL A 43 8.36 1.15 -7.17
CA VAL A 43 8.24 -0.23 -6.69
C VAL A 43 6.90 -0.38 -6.01
N ASP A 44 6.07 -1.30 -6.50
CA ASP A 44 4.79 -1.64 -5.89
C ASP A 44 5.04 -2.44 -4.60
N LEU A 45 4.55 -1.95 -3.48
CA LEU A 45 4.68 -2.57 -2.17
C LEU A 45 3.37 -3.24 -1.70
N THR A 46 2.49 -3.57 -2.65
CA THR A 46 1.14 -4.06 -2.41
C THR A 46 0.94 -5.43 -3.04
N HIS A 47 0.36 -6.35 -2.32
CA HIS A 47 -0.11 -7.60 -2.88
C HIS A 47 -1.39 -7.42 -3.70
N SER A 48 -1.48 -8.13 -4.83
CA SER A 48 -2.79 -8.42 -5.42
C SER A 48 -3.53 -9.40 -4.52
N PHE A 49 -4.85 -9.26 -4.39
CA PHE A 49 -5.64 -10.16 -3.56
C PHE A 49 -6.91 -10.64 -4.27
N ASP A 50 -7.34 -11.84 -3.93
CA ASP A 50 -8.57 -12.49 -4.39
C ASP A 50 -9.19 -13.33 -3.24
N PRO A 51 -10.32 -14.03 -3.46
CA PRO A 51 -10.93 -14.90 -2.43
C PRO A 51 -10.05 -16.05 -1.92
N ARG A 52 -8.88 -16.30 -2.49
CA ARG A 52 -7.94 -17.37 -2.05
C ARG A 52 -6.73 -16.81 -1.32
N SER A 53 -6.60 -15.49 -1.27
CA SER A 53 -5.46 -14.84 -0.64
C SER A 53 -5.37 -15.18 0.85
N PRO A 54 -4.15 -15.26 1.41
CA PRO A 54 -3.98 -15.43 2.84
C PRO A 54 -4.69 -14.33 3.63
N VAL A 55 -5.35 -14.71 4.70
CA VAL A 55 -6.00 -13.78 5.63
C VAL A 55 -5.79 -14.32 7.05
N TRP A 56 -5.80 -13.44 8.03
CA TRP A 56 -5.71 -13.81 9.43
C TRP A 56 -6.81 -14.83 9.80
N SER A 57 -6.47 -15.84 10.60
CA SER A 57 -7.34 -16.99 10.87
C SER A 57 -8.67 -16.63 11.55
N GLY A 58 -8.75 -15.47 12.21
CA GLY A 58 -9.98 -14.94 12.82
C GLY A 58 -10.97 -14.32 11.82
N PHE A 59 -10.58 -14.13 10.55
CA PHE A 59 -11.40 -13.51 9.52
C PHE A 59 -11.82 -14.52 8.44
N GLY A 60 -12.98 -14.24 7.81
CA GLY A 60 -13.45 -15.02 6.66
C GLY A 60 -12.80 -14.57 5.35
N GLN A 61 -12.81 -15.47 4.37
CA GLN A 61 -12.32 -15.18 3.02
C GLN A 61 -13.21 -14.14 2.31
N ALA A 62 -12.59 -13.33 1.46
CA ALA A 62 -13.29 -12.39 0.61
C ALA A 62 -14.25 -13.10 -0.35
N LYS A 63 -15.33 -12.39 -0.74
CA LYS A 63 -16.20 -12.78 -1.86
C LYS A 63 -16.12 -11.70 -2.93
N MET A 64 -15.91 -12.13 -4.15
CA MET A 64 -15.86 -11.27 -5.33
C MET A 64 -16.76 -11.88 -6.39
N THR A 65 -17.93 -11.28 -6.59
CA THR A 65 -18.94 -11.78 -7.51
C THR A 65 -19.33 -10.69 -8.51
N PRO A 66 -19.82 -11.06 -9.71
CA PRO A 66 -20.44 -10.07 -10.58
C PRO A 66 -21.59 -9.36 -9.85
N ALA A 67 -21.57 -8.01 -9.83
CA ALA A 67 -22.72 -7.28 -9.31
C ALA A 67 -23.90 -7.42 -10.25
N ALA A 68 -25.11 -7.48 -9.67
CA ALA A 68 -26.35 -7.71 -10.40
C ALA A 68 -27.31 -6.53 -10.24
N ASP A 69 -28.21 -6.39 -11.20
CA ASP A 69 -29.34 -5.46 -11.11
C ASP A 69 -30.22 -5.84 -9.90
N PRO A 70 -30.51 -4.90 -8.98
CA PRO A 70 -31.24 -5.20 -7.75
C PRO A 70 -32.68 -5.69 -7.95
N LYS A 71 -33.29 -5.40 -9.12
CA LYS A 71 -34.66 -5.79 -9.44
C LYS A 71 -34.74 -7.17 -10.09
N THR A 72 -33.82 -7.44 -11.03
CA THR A 72 -33.86 -8.66 -11.85
C THR A 72 -32.92 -9.74 -11.36
N GLN A 73 -31.98 -9.41 -10.48
CA GLN A 73 -30.89 -10.26 -9.99
C GLN A 73 -29.97 -10.79 -11.11
N ARG A 74 -30.08 -10.22 -12.31
CA ARG A 74 -29.23 -10.55 -13.45
C ARG A 74 -27.87 -9.82 -13.31
N PRO A 75 -26.75 -10.52 -13.44
CA PRO A 75 -25.43 -9.87 -13.48
C PRO A 75 -25.31 -8.88 -14.64
N TYR A 76 -24.68 -7.74 -14.40
CA TYR A 76 -24.35 -6.78 -15.45
C TYR A 76 -23.31 -7.34 -16.40
N THR A 77 -23.55 -7.19 -17.72
CA THR A 77 -22.67 -7.66 -18.78
C THR A 77 -22.38 -6.57 -19.82
N ILE A 78 -21.22 -6.63 -20.46
CA ILE A 78 -20.87 -5.70 -21.55
C ILE A 78 -21.90 -5.80 -22.68
N LYS A 79 -22.35 -7.01 -23.00
CA LYS A 79 -23.25 -7.26 -24.14
C LYS A 79 -24.62 -6.59 -23.96
N GLU A 80 -25.17 -6.66 -22.77
CA GLU A 80 -26.56 -6.23 -22.51
C GLU A 80 -26.64 -4.83 -21.88
N ASP A 81 -25.63 -4.46 -21.09
CA ASP A 81 -25.64 -3.24 -20.28
C ASP A 81 -24.54 -2.24 -20.69
N GLY A 82 -23.57 -2.63 -21.52
CA GLY A 82 -22.44 -1.80 -21.92
C GLY A 82 -21.35 -1.69 -20.85
N PHE A 83 -21.53 -2.29 -19.67
CA PHE A 83 -20.57 -2.33 -18.59
C PHE A 83 -20.67 -3.64 -17.79
N ARG A 84 -19.66 -3.90 -16.99
CA ARG A 84 -19.65 -4.94 -15.95
C ARG A 84 -19.05 -4.38 -14.68
N THR A 85 -19.43 -4.90 -13.52
CA THR A 85 -18.90 -4.47 -12.23
C THR A 85 -18.86 -5.61 -11.25
N THR A 86 -18.07 -5.48 -10.20
CA THR A 86 -17.85 -6.51 -9.18
C THR A 86 -18.42 -6.05 -7.85
N LEU A 87 -19.12 -6.94 -7.18
CA LEU A 87 -19.49 -6.80 -5.78
C LEU A 87 -18.36 -7.40 -4.94
N TYR A 88 -17.84 -6.62 -3.98
CA TYR A 88 -16.81 -7.02 -3.04
C TYR A 88 -17.41 -7.14 -1.64
N GLU A 89 -17.10 -8.25 -0.96
CA GLU A 89 -17.44 -8.49 0.45
C GLU A 89 -16.18 -9.03 1.13
N PHE A 90 -15.58 -8.25 2.03
CA PHE A 90 -14.38 -8.63 2.78
C PHE A 90 -14.23 -7.78 4.05
N VAL A 91 -13.45 -8.26 5.02
CA VAL A 91 -13.03 -7.47 6.18
C VAL A 91 -12.06 -6.38 5.77
N GLY A 92 -12.03 -5.26 6.51
CA GLY A 92 -11.13 -4.14 6.19
C GLY A 92 -9.66 -4.55 6.13
N GLN A 93 -9.22 -5.44 6.98
CA GLN A 93 -7.87 -5.97 7.11
C GLN A 93 -7.61 -7.13 6.12
N TYR A 94 -7.82 -6.90 4.83
CA TYR A 94 -7.67 -7.92 3.77
C TYR A 94 -6.57 -7.52 2.76
N GLY A 95 -5.61 -8.43 2.52
CA GLY A 95 -4.44 -8.14 1.71
C GLY A 95 -3.54 -7.07 2.34
N THR A 96 -2.78 -6.32 1.54
CA THR A 96 -2.05 -5.14 2.04
C THR A 96 -3.07 -4.10 2.49
N HIS A 97 -3.05 -3.71 3.77
CA HIS A 97 -4.09 -2.86 4.34
C HIS A 97 -3.53 -1.83 5.34
N VAL A 98 -4.36 -0.85 5.64
CA VAL A 98 -4.10 0.14 6.69
C VAL A 98 -4.86 -0.20 7.95
N ASP A 99 -4.19 -0.10 9.11
CA ASP A 99 -4.80 -0.07 10.43
C ASP A 99 -4.71 1.34 11.00
N PRO A 100 -5.85 2.03 11.13
CA PRO A 100 -5.92 3.32 11.78
C PRO A 100 -5.97 3.16 13.31
N PRO A 101 -5.66 4.21 14.08
CA PRO A 101 -5.80 4.22 15.54
C PRO A 101 -7.11 3.63 16.06
N ALA A 102 -8.23 3.90 15.40
CA ALA A 102 -9.55 3.41 15.80
C ALA A 102 -9.71 1.88 15.72
N HIS A 103 -8.76 1.16 15.14
CA HIS A 103 -8.79 -0.31 15.13
C HIS A 103 -8.59 -0.89 16.54
N PHE A 104 -7.74 -0.27 17.38
CA PHE A 104 -7.43 -0.71 18.75
C PHE A 104 -7.75 0.34 19.83
N ASP A 105 -8.27 1.51 19.46
CA ASP A 105 -8.69 2.57 20.38
C ASP A 105 -10.06 3.12 19.96
N GLU A 106 -11.09 2.90 20.79
CA GLU A 106 -12.44 3.41 20.53
C GLU A 106 -12.51 4.94 20.35
N LYS A 107 -11.52 5.67 20.88
CA LYS A 107 -11.39 7.13 20.74
C LYS A 107 -10.38 7.54 19.68
N GLY A 108 -9.72 6.57 19.07
CA GLY A 108 -8.75 6.79 18.01
C GLY A 108 -9.37 7.37 16.75
N ILE A 109 -8.56 8.06 15.95
CA ILE A 109 -9.03 8.55 14.66
C ILE A 109 -9.21 7.38 13.68
N THR A 110 -10.27 7.46 12.89
CA THR A 110 -10.58 6.50 11.84
C THR A 110 -9.78 6.78 10.56
N MET A 111 -9.72 5.84 9.65
CA MET A 111 -8.88 5.93 8.44
C MET A 111 -9.20 7.15 7.56
N ASP A 112 -10.43 7.64 7.55
CA ASP A 112 -10.86 8.81 6.78
C ASP A 112 -10.42 10.14 7.40
N ALA A 113 -9.96 10.13 8.66
CA ALA A 113 -9.46 11.30 9.39
C ALA A 113 -7.92 11.37 9.44
N ILE A 114 -7.20 10.35 8.96
CA ILE A 114 -5.73 10.39 8.89
C ILE A 114 -5.29 11.52 7.93
N PRO A 115 -4.39 12.44 8.36
CA PRO A 115 -3.99 13.57 7.54
C PRO A 115 -3.28 13.17 6.24
N LEU A 116 -3.68 13.74 5.10
CA LEU A 116 -3.09 13.45 3.79
C LEU A 116 -1.56 13.61 3.74
N LYS A 117 -0.99 14.52 4.52
CA LYS A 117 0.47 14.71 4.63
C LYS A 117 1.20 13.48 5.19
N GLN A 118 0.50 12.59 5.88
CA GLN A 118 1.06 11.35 6.39
C GLN A 118 1.02 10.21 5.36
N MET A 119 0.43 10.43 4.19
CA MET A 119 0.38 9.44 3.10
C MET A 119 1.60 9.49 2.17
N ILE A 120 2.46 10.49 2.30
CA ILE A 120 3.72 10.60 1.56
C ILE A 120 4.82 10.91 2.56
N LEU A 121 5.74 9.96 2.77
CA LEU A 121 6.76 10.03 3.82
C LEU A 121 8.13 9.56 3.30
N PRO A 122 9.24 10.02 3.88
CA PRO A 122 10.53 9.37 3.71
C PRO A 122 10.44 7.91 4.17
N LEU A 123 10.89 6.96 3.33
CA LEU A 123 10.87 5.53 3.61
C LEU A 123 12.22 5.06 4.16
N ILE A 124 12.16 4.34 5.26
CA ILE A 124 13.26 3.57 5.86
C ILE A 124 12.88 2.09 5.81
N VAL A 125 13.79 1.24 5.35
CA VAL A 125 13.62 -0.21 5.34
C VAL A 125 14.64 -0.83 6.30
N LEU A 126 14.15 -1.51 7.34
CA LEU A 126 14.94 -2.31 8.25
C LEU A 126 14.91 -3.76 7.75
N ASP A 127 16.07 -4.35 7.56
CA ASP A 127 16.20 -5.70 7.02
C ASP A 127 16.39 -6.73 8.13
N ALA A 128 15.37 -7.55 8.37
CA ALA A 128 15.40 -8.64 9.33
C ALA A 128 15.96 -9.95 8.74
N THR A 129 16.06 -10.07 7.41
CA THR A 129 16.40 -11.35 6.74
C THR A 129 17.71 -12.00 7.20
N PRO A 130 18.78 -11.26 7.57
CA PRO A 130 19.98 -11.90 8.09
C PRO A 130 19.77 -12.67 9.39
N TYR A 131 18.82 -12.26 10.23
CA TYR A 131 18.53 -12.90 11.52
C TYR A 131 17.61 -14.12 11.35
N LEU A 132 16.73 -14.10 10.32
CA LEU A 132 15.75 -15.16 10.05
C LEU A 132 16.40 -16.49 9.62
N GLN A 133 17.67 -16.47 9.23
CA GLN A 133 18.43 -17.68 8.90
C GLN A 133 18.68 -18.56 10.13
N THR A 134 18.80 -17.97 11.30
CA THR A 134 19.06 -18.68 12.56
C THR A 134 17.83 -18.75 13.47
N ASP A 135 16.95 -17.79 13.37
CA ASP A 135 15.68 -17.72 14.09
C ASP A 135 14.56 -17.27 13.14
N PRO A 136 13.79 -18.19 12.55
CA PRO A 136 12.74 -17.88 11.59
C PRO A 136 11.62 -16.97 12.12
N ASN A 137 11.51 -16.86 13.45
CA ASN A 137 10.49 -16.06 14.12
C ASN A 137 11.09 -14.89 14.89
N HIS A 138 12.24 -14.39 14.44
CA HIS A 138 13.00 -13.34 15.11
C HIS A 138 12.18 -12.07 15.33
N ALA A 139 12.11 -11.61 16.59
CA ALA A 139 11.60 -10.29 16.92
C ALA A 139 12.72 -9.26 16.69
N PHE A 140 12.57 -8.41 15.68
CA PHE A 140 13.57 -7.39 15.34
C PHE A 140 13.81 -6.45 16.53
N SER A 141 14.95 -6.62 17.16
CA SER A 141 15.27 -6.05 18.46
C SER A 141 15.84 -4.63 18.36
N LEU A 142 15.88 -3.94 19.50
CA LEU A 142 16.56 -2.64 19.61
C LEU A 142 18.06 -2.75 19.31
N THR A 143 18.68 -3.90 19.57
CA THR A 143 20.09 -4.16 19.21
C THR A 143 20.25 -4.19 17.69
N ASP A 144 19.33 -4.84 16.97
CA ASP A 144 19.34 -4.92 15.50
C ASP A 144 19.13 -3.54 14.88
N LEU A 145 18.20 -2.77 15.44
CA LEU A 145 17.98 -1.38 15.03
C LEU A 145 19.24 -0.52 15.23
N ARG A 146 19.92 -0.66 16.36
CA ARG A 146 21.19 0.05 16.62
C ARG A 146 22.29 -0.37 15.66
N ALA A 147 22.38 -1.65 15.32
CA ALA A 147 23.31 -2.15 14.31
C ALA A 147 22.99 -1.60 12.92
N TRP A 148 21.70 -1.48 12.57
CA TRP A 148 21.26 -0.83 11.35
C TRP A 148 21.64 0.66 11.33
N GLU A 149 21.35 1.40 12.41
CA GLU A 149 21.69 2.83 12.50
C GLU A 149 23.21 3.08 12.42
N LYS A 150 24.01 2.19 12.96
CA LYS A 150 25.48 2.29 12.86
C LYS A 150 25.95 2.23 11.40
N ARG A 151 25.28 1.46 10.56
CA ARG A 151 25.63 1.28 9.14
C ARG A 151 25.03 2.38 8.24
N HIS A 152 23.81 2.81 8.54
CA HIS A 152 23.02 3.67 7.64
C HIS A 152 22.76 5.07 8.19
N GLY A 153 23.16 5.34 9.43
CA GLY A 153 22.88 6.59 10.12
C GLY A 153 21.52 6.59 10.81
N ARG A 154 21.32 7.58 11.67
CA ARG A 154 20.09 7.75 12.47
C ARG A 154 18.84 7.79 11.59
N ILE A 155 17.77 7.15 12.02
CA ILE A 155 16.43 7.23 11.40
C ILE A 155 15.91 8.67 11.54
N PRO A 156 15.54 9.34 10.43
CA PRO A 156 15.02 10.70 10.47
C PRO A 156 13.63 10.77 11.12
N ARG A 157 13.37 11.86 11.85
CA ARG A 157 12.02 12.18 12.33
C ARG A 157 11.07 12.33 11.14
N GLY A 158 9.83 11.90 11.30
CA GLY A 158 8.82 12.04 10.26
C GLY A 158 8.86 10.96 9.18
N SER A 159 9.62 9.89 9.38
CA SER A 159 9.70 8.76 8.44
C SER A 159 8.55 7.76 8.61
N PHE A 160 8.31 7.00 7.55
CA PHE A 160 7.70 5.69 7.58
C PHE A 160 8.81 4.64 7.71
N VAL A 161 8.67 3.68 8.63
CA VAL A 161 9.66 2.63 8.84
C VAL A 161 9.02 1.27 8.55
N ALA A 162 9.58 0.55 7.56
CA ALA A 162 9.11 -0.76 7.16
C ALA A 162 10.09 -1.87 7.59
N LEU A 163 9.57 -3.01 8.05
CA LEU A 163 10.33 -4.21 8.37
C LEU A 163 10.27 -5.20 7.20
N ARG A 164 11.42 -5.44 6.60
CA ARG A 164 11.60 -6.45 5.57
C ARG A 164 11.86 -7.80 6.21
N THR A 165 11.07 -8.80 5.84
CA THR A 165 11.20 -10.20 6.29
C THR A 165 11.33 -11.19 5.13
N ASP A 166 11.06 -10.75 3.90
CA ASP A 166 10.91 -11.57 2.70
C ASP A 166 9.71 -12.55 2.76
N MET A 167 8.87 -12.49 3.80
CA MET A 167 7.66 -13.33 3.91
C MET A 167 6.68 -13.08 2.75
N TYR A 168 6.68 -11.88 2.17
CA TYR A 168 5.84 -11.57 1.02
C TYR A 168 5.99 -12.56 -0.14
N LYS A 169 7.13 -13.25 -0.26
CA LYS A 169 7.41 -14.22 -1.32
C LYS A 169 6.53 -15.47 -1.22
N ASP A 170 6.03 -15.76 -0.03
CA ASP A 170 5.16 -16.90 0.24
C ASP A 170 3.68 -16.61 -0.08
N TRP A 171 3.30 -15.36 -0.33
CA TRP A 171 1.92 -14.94 -0.55
C TRP A 171 1.17 -15.80 -1.58
N ASP A 172 1.78 -16.02 -2.74
CA ASP A 172 1.20 -16.83 -3.82
C ASP A 172 1.82 -18.24 -3.88
N THR A 173 3.05 -18.45 -3.37
CA THR A 173 3.80 -19.69 -3.53
C THR A 173 3.58 -20.68 -2.41
N ASP A 174 3.36 -20.20 -1.17
CA ASP A 174 3.05 -21.01 0.00
C ASP A 174 2.13 -20.25 0.98
N PRO A 175 0.85 -20.05 0.60
CA PRO A 175 -0.09 -19.29 1.44
C PRO A 175 -0.29 -19.86 2.85
N GLU A 176 -0.10 -21.17 3.02
CA GLU A 176 -0.21 -21.81 4.33
C GLU A 176 0.96 -21.47 5.25
N ARG A 177 2.18 -21.35 4.69
CA ARG A 177 3.33 -20.85 5.42
C ARG A 177 3.16 -19.37 5.77
N PHE A 178 2.67 -18.57 4.82
CA PHE A 178 2.42 -17.13 5.03
C PHE A 178 1.48 -16.88 6.22
N LYS A 179 0.46 -17.73 6.43
CA LYS A 179 -0.51 -17.62 7.53
C LYS A 179 -0.02 -18.17 8.87
N ARG A 180 1.12 -18.86 8.90
CA ARG A 180 1.53 -19.63 10.08
C ARG A 180 2.27 -18.75 11.08
N ALA A 181 1.62 -18.49 12.22
CA ALA A 181 2.27 -17.92 13.39
C ALA A 181 3.23 -18.94 14.07
N PRO A 182 4.25 -18.50 14.82
CA PRO A 182 4.62 -17.11 15.03
C PRO A 182 5.30 -16.49 13.79
N PHE A 183 5.18 -15.17 13.65
CA PHE A 183 5.78 -14.42 12.55
C PHE A 183 7.10 -13.78 12.95
N PRO A 184 8.06 -13.57 12.01
CA PRO A 184 9.11 -12.59 12.20
C PRO A 184 8.48 -11.19 12.24
N ALA A 185 8.74 -10.44 13.30
CA ALA A 185 7.99 -9.21 13.56
C ALA A 185 8.84 -8.19 14.35
N TRP A 186 8.19 -7.18 14.87
CA TRP A 186 8.83 -6.19 15.73
C TRP A 186 8.99 -6.69 17.16
N SER A 187 10.05 -6.28 17.88
CA SER A 187 10.01 -6.28 19.33
C SER A 187 9.31 -5.03 19.84
N PHE A 188 8.60 -5.15 20.94
CA PHE A 188 7.88 -4.04 21.56
C PHE A 188 8.80 -2.84 21.89
N GLU A 189 10.00 -3.11 22.41
CA GLU A 189 10.98 -2.07 22.72
C GLU A 189 11.44 -1.32 21.47
N THR A 190 11.55 -2.01 20.33
CA THR A 190 11.90 -1.38 19.06
C THR A 190 10.80 -0.44 18.59
N ILE A 191 9.55 -0.85 18.65
CA ILE A 191 8.40 -0.01 18.33
C ILE A 191 8.37 1.23 19.22
N LYS A 192 8.46 1.08 20.53
CA LYS A 192 8.52 2.23 21.44
C LYS A 192 9.66 3.18 21.09
N PHE A 193 10.84 2.64 20.85
CA PHE A 193 12.00 3.45 20.51
C PHE A 193 11.82 4.23 19.21
N LEU A 194 11.24 3.62 18.18
CA LEU A 194 10.96 4.27 16.90
C LEU A 194 10.03 5.48 17.07
N TYR A 195 8.96 5.32 17.83
CA TYR A 195 7.99 6.40 18.01
C TYR A 195 8.48 7.46 19.01
N GLU A 196 8.99 7.07 20.17
CA GLU A 196 9.39 8.00 21.22
C GLU A 196 10.73 8.70 20.92
N GLN A 197 11.73 7.96 20.43
CA GLN A 197 13.09 8.46 20.28
C GLN A 197 13.47 8.87 18.86
N ARG A 198 12.73 8.41 17.85
CA ARG A 198 12.95 8.76 16.44
C ARG A 198 11.83 9.62 15.87
N GLY A 199 10.64 9.64 16.48
CA GLY A 199 9.49 10.41 16.03
C GLY A 199 9.00 9.94 14.66
N VAL A 200 8.94 8.63 14.47
CA VAL A 200 8.38 7.96 13.31
C VAL A 200 6.89 8.28 13.22
N VAL A 201 6.35 8.42 12.00
CA VAL A 201 4.94 8.73 11.76
C VAL A 201 4.13 7.45 11.66
N ALA A 202 4.63 6.47 10.93
CA ALA A 202 3.96 5.19 10.71
C ALA A 202 4.98 4.06 10.54
N THR A 203 4.54 2.84 10.73
CA THR A 203 5.31 1.61 10.49
C THR A 203 4.58 0.69 9.51
N GLY A 204 5.30 -0.30 9.00
CA GLY A 204 4.70 -1.38 8.20
C GLY A 204 5.60 -2.60 8.16
N HIS A 205 5.07 -3.71 7.68
CA HIS A 205 5.78 -4.99 7.58
C HIS A 205 5.15 -5.94 6.55
N GLU A 206 5.84 -7.04 6.26
CA GLU A 206 5.44 -8.01 5.22
C GLU A 206 4.66 -9.21 5.79
N THR A 207 4.32 -9.22 7.07
CA THR A 207 3.64 -10.33 7.78
C THR A 207 2.19 -10.01 8.07
N LEU A 208 1.42 -11.02 8.52
CA LEU A 208 0.00 -10.88 8.92
C LEU A 208 -0.17 -10.33 10.34
N ASP A 209 0.92 -10.08 11.07
CA ASP A 209 0.87 -9.58 12.44
C ASP A 209 2.09 -8.72 12.72
N THR A 210 1.91 -7.70 13.52
CA THR A 210 2.96 -6.78 13.98
C THR A 210 3.87 -7.41 15.02
N ASP A 211 3.34 -8.36 15.78
CA ASP A 211 4.00 -9.02 16.89
C ASP A 211 4.36 -10.49 16.57
N THR A 212 5.35 -11.03 17.26
CA THR A 212 5.71 -12.46 17.16
C THR A 212 4.76 -13.35 17.99
N THR A 213 3.91 -12.76 18.82
CA THR A 213 3.01 -13.45 19.74
C THR A 213 1.60 -12.87 19.60
N ASP A 214 0.62 -13.63 20.03
CA ASP A 214 -0.80 -13.28 20.07
C ASP A 214 -1.16 -12.19 21.11
N LYS A 215 -0.18 -11.64 21.82
CA LYS A 215 -0.40 -10.55 22.80
C LYS A 215 -0.67 -9.20 22.15
N MET A 216 -0.26 -9.01 20.90
CA MET A 216 -0.48 -7.77 20.12
C MET A 216 0.00 -6.49 20.85
N GLU A 217 1.13 -6.59 21.58
CA GLU A 217 1.64 -5.48 22.40
C GLU A 217 2.13 -4.30 21.57
N SER A 218 2.84 -4.60 20.48
CA SER A 218 3.39 -3.60 19.56
C SER A 218 2.29 -2.92 18.77
N GLU A 219 1.36 -3.69 18.21
CA GLU A 219 0.23 -3.16 17.47
C GLU A 219 -0.67 -2.30 18.35
N THR A 220 -1.04 -2.81 19.53
CA THR A 220 -1.81 -2.06 20.52
C THR A 220 -1.13 -0.73 20.84
N TYR A 221 0.18 -0.74 21.07
CA TYR A 221 0.93 0.48 21.38
C TYR A 221 0.88 1.48 20.22
N ILE A 222 1.13 1.04 18.99
CA ILE A 222 1.11 1.89 17.79
C ILE A 222 -0.23 2.61 17.68
N LEU A 223 -1.31 1.86 17.69
CA LEU A 223 -2.65 2.37 17.38
C LEU A 223 -3.21 3.22 18.54
N GLN A 224 -3.01 2.82 19.79
CA GLN A 224 -3.42 3.61 20.96
C GLN A 224 -2.60 4.90 21.15
N HIS A 225 -1.44 5.03 20.51
CA HIS A 225 -0.66 6.27 20.51
C HIS A 225 -0.92 7.14 19.27
N GLY A 226 -2.06 6.92 18.59
CA GLY A 226 -2.52 7.76 17.49
C GLY A 226 -1.67 7.61 16.22
N ARG A 227 -1.03 6.44 16.03
CA ARG A 227 -0.24 6.11 14.85
C ARG A 227 -0.99 5.09 14.00
N TYR A 228 -0.70 5.06 12.71
CA TYR A 228 -1.22 4.02 11.81
C TYR A 228 -0.09 3.10 11.36
N GLN A 229 -0.46 1.92 10.88
CA GLN A 229 0.48 0.99 10.27
C GLN A 229 -0.07 0.44 8.95
N ILE A 230 0.83 -0.17 8.17
CA ILE A 230 0.51 -0.91 6.96
C ILE A 230 1.01 -2.33 7.12
N GLU A 231 0.10 -3.28 7.10
CA GLU A 231 0.41 -4.70 7.17
C GLU A 231 0.41 -5.36 5.79
N VAL A 232 1.05 -6.53 5.73
CA VAL A 232 1.07 -7.36 4.51
C VAL A 232 1.66 -6.57 3.33
N MET A 233 2.77 -5.89 3.55
CA MET A 233 3.53 -5.22 2.49
C MET A 233 4.25 -6.24 1.61
N ALA A 234 4.68 -5.82 0.43
CA ALA A 234 5.43 -6.64 -0.52
C ALA A 234 6.69 -5.94 -1.03
N ASN A 235 7.62 -6.70 -1.59
CA ASN A 235 8.76 -6.18 -2.38
C ASN A 235 9.70 -5.21 -1.63
N LEU A 236 9.79 -5.27 -0.31
CA LEU A 236 10.71 -4.41 0.45
C LEU A 236 12.18 -4.72 0.13
N ASP A 237 12.49 -5.91 -0.39
CA ASP A 237 13.81 -6.30 -0.90
C ASP A 237 14.29 -5.48 -2.11
N LYS A 238 13.36 -4.82 -2.81
CA LYS A 238 13.63 -3.99 -4.00
C LYS A 238 13.84 -2.51 -3.66
N VAL A 239 13.77 -2.17 -2.37
CA VAL A 239 13.87 -0.79 -1.86
C VAL A 239 15.18 -0.63 -1.08
N PRO A 240 15.96 0.45 -1.32
CA PRO A 240 17.16 0.70 -0.54
C PRO A 240 16.83 0.97 0.94
N PRO A 241 17.78 0.77 1.88
CA PRO A 241 17.56 1.00 3.30
C PRO A 241 17.07 2.41 3.65
N LYS A 242 17.40 3.42 2.83
CA LYS A 242 16.97 4.83 2.97
C LYS A 242 17.07 5.59 1.65
N GLY A 243 16.42 6.76 1.60
CA GLY A 243 16.47 7.65 0.43
C GLY A 243 15.24 7.56 -0.47
N ALA A 244 14.42 6.52 -0.35
CA ALA A 244 13.14 6.42 -1.04
C ALA A 244 12.05 7.26 -0.34
N LEU A 245 10.98 7.56 -1.09
CA LEU A 245 9.70 7.98 -0.52
C LEU A 245 8.73 6.80 -0.58
N ILE A 246 7.82 6.72 0.39
CA ILE A 246 6.64 5.87 0.31
C ILE A 246 5.42 6.73 0.06
N VAL A 247 4.52 6.23 -0.78
CA VAL A 247 3.16 6.74 -0.92
C VAL A 247 2.22 5.62 -0.52
N VAL A 248 1.31 5.91 0.41
CA VAL A 248 0.27 4.97 0.85
C VAL A 248 -1.08 5.62 0.69
N THR A 249 -2.01 4.93 0.04
CA THR A 249 -3.36 5.45 -0.19
C THR A 249 -4.41 4.37 0.05
N TRP A 250 -5.61 4.81 0.44
CA TRP A 250 -6.78 3.96 0.63
C TRP A 250 -8.07 4.74 0.35
N PRO A 251 -9.20 4.06 0.10
CA PRO A 251 -10.51 4.71 -0.02
C PRO A 251 -10.90 5.46 1.26
N LYS A 252 -11.58 6.59 1.11
CA LYS A 252 -12.05 7.41 2.24
C LYS A 252 -13.39 6.87 2.78
N VAL A 253 -13.38 5.70 3.39
CA VAL A 253 -14.56 5.11 4.02
C VAL A 253 -14.82 5.81 5.35
N ARG A 254 -16.00 6.42 5.50
CA ARG A 254 -16.38 7.13 6.72
C ARG A 254 -16.39 6.17 7.91
N ASN A 255 -15.71 6.56 9.00
CA ASN A 255 -15.54 5.77 10.22
C ASN A 255 -14.93 4.37 9.97
N GLY A 256 -14.15 4.20 8.89
CA GLY A 256 -13.50 2.93 8.58
C GLY A 256 -12.41 2.57 9.60
N LEU A 257 -12.40 1.30 10.01
CA LEU A 257 -11.47 0.75 11.00
C LEU A 257 -10.29 0.02 10.34
N GLY A 258 -10.19 0.03 9.02
CA GLY A 258 -9.17 -0.55 8.17
C GLY A 258 -9.70 -0.75 6.76
N PHE A 259 -8.83 -0.80 5.77
CA PHE A 259 -9.20 -1.09 4.38
C PHE A 259 -7.97 -1.49 3.57
N PRO A 260 -8.12 -2.32 2.51
CA PRO A 260 -7.04 -2.56 1.57
C PRO A 260 -6.41 -1.26 1.07
N ALA A 261 -5.09 -1.19 1.14
CA ALA A 261 -4.31 -0.02 0.80
C ALA A 261 -3.46 -0.25 -0.45
N ARG A 262 -3.16 0.82 -1.19
CA ARG A 262 -2.12 0.79 -2.20
C ARG A 262 -0.89 1.51 -1.67
N ALA A 263 0.19 0.77 -1.45
CA ALA A 263 1.49 1.28 -1.06
C ALA A 263 2.49 1.12 -2.20
N PHE A 264 3.32 2.13 -2.46
CA PHE A 264 4.44 2.02 -3.39
C PHE A 264 5.60 2.92 -2.98
N ALA A 265 6.81 2.51 -3.33
CA ALA A 265 8.00 3.31 -3.14
C ALA A 265 8.41 4.05 -4.41
N ILE A 266 8.95 5.27 -4.23
CA ILE A 266 9.62 6.07 -5.27
C ILE A 266 11.10 6.06 -4.90
N LEU A 267 11.92 5.43 -5.75
CA LEU A 267 13.33 5.22 -5.45
C LEU A 267 14.17 6.46 -5.74
N PRO A 268 15.32 6.65 -5.05
CA PRO A 268 16.21 7.77 -5.25
C PRO A 268 16.83 7.88 -6.65
#